data_7ef57d3b915ab16887ea564a53a3899a
#
_entry.id   7ef57d3b915ab16887ea564a53a3899a
#
_cell.length_a   1.000
_cell.length_b   1.000
_cell.length_c   1.000
_cell.angle_alpha   90.00
_cell.angle_beta   90.00
_cell.angle_gamma   90.00
#
_symmetry.space_group_name_H-M   'P 1'
#
loop_
_entity.id
_entity.type
_entity.pdbx_description
1 polymer ?
#
loop_
_entity_poly.entity_id
_entity_poly.type
_entity_poly.pdbx_seq_one_letter_code
_entity_poly.pdbx_strand_id
1 'polypeptide(L)'
;MKIYIGNLAQNVQEEDLKTLFSQHGKVDSVKIIRDMYTKISKGFGFIEMFVKDEAKKALDVLNSFELKGKRLVVNEARPQKPRVSNERRY
;
A
#
# COMPACT_ATOMS: atom_id res chain seq x y z
N MET A 1 -6.42 -7.52 4.66
CA MET A 1 -6.75 -6.62 3.54
C MET A 1 -5.46 -6.03 2.99
N LYS A 2 -5.34 -6.01 1.69
CA LYS A 2 -4.16 -5.45 1.04
C LYS A 2 -4.44 -4.04 0.56
N ILE A 3 -3.52 -3.13 0.82
CA ILE A 3 -3.69 -1.71 0.51
C ILE A 3 -2.60 -1.28 -0.47
N TYR A 4 -3.03 -0.62 -1.55
CA TYR A 4 -2.11 -0.02 -2.50
C TYR A 4 -1.81 1.42 -2.07
N ILE A 5 -0.52 1.79 -2.12
CA ILE A 5 -0.08 3.14 -1.80
C ILE A 5 0.76 3.65 -2.97
N GLY A 6 0.35 4.77 -3.51
CA GLY A 6 1.06 5.38 -4.63
C GLY A 6 1.54 6.78 -4.31
N ASN A 7 2.22 7.36 -5.27
CA ASN A 7 2.77 8.71 -5.19
C ASN A 7 3.74 8.88 -4.02
N LEU A 8 4.54 7.83 -3.77
CA LEU A 8 5.53 7.87 -2.70
C LEU A 8 6.75 8.67 -3.12
N ALA A 9 7.28 9.46 -2.19
CA ALA A 9 8.57 10.10 -2.40
C ALA A 9 9.67 9.03 -2.41
N GLN A 10 10.75 9.29 -3.13
CA GLN A 10 11.81 8.30 -3.28
C GLN A 10 12.49 7.94 -1.97
N ASN A 11 12.46 8.84 -1.01
CA ASN A 11 13.12 8.60 0.28
C ASN A 11 12.19 7.96 1.32
N VAL A 12 10.99 7.57 0.93
CA VAL A 12 10.08 6.86 1.82
C VAL A 12 10.54 5.41 1.95
N GLN A 13 10.63 4.94 3.17
CA GLN A 13 11.04 3.58 3.47
C GLN A 13 9.83 2.76 3.98
N GLU A 14 9.99 1.44 3.97
CA GLU A 14 8.95 0.56 4.50
C GLU A 14 8.63 0.91 5.95
N GLU A 15 9.64 1.27 6.71
CA GLU A 15 9.48 1.63 8.11
C GLU A 15 8.60 2.86 8.29
N ASP A 16 8.74 3.82 7.39
CA ASP A 16 7.90 5.02 7.42
C ASP A 16 6.43 4.67 7.27
N LEU A 17 6.14 3.81 6.31
CA LEU A 17 4.76 3.38 6.07
C LEU A 17 4.24 2.52 7.20
N LYS A 18 5.07 1.65 7.72
CA LYS A 18 4.67 0.80 8.84
C LYS A 18 4.30 1.64 10.06
N THR A 19 5.12 2.62 10.39
CA THR A 19 4.85 3.51 11.51
C THR A 19 3.55 4.28 11.30
N LEU A 20 3.37 4.81 10.10
CA LEU A 20 2.19 5.61 9.78
C LEU A 20 0.91 4.79 9.88
N PHE A 21 0.90 3.62 9.26
CA PHE A 21 -0.29 2.78 9.24
C PHE A 21 -0.53 2.08 10.58
N SER A 22 0.52 1.85 11.35
CA SER A 22 0.39 1.23 12.68
C SER A 22 -0.41 2.10 13.65
N GLN A 23 -0.49 3.39 13.38
CA GLN A 23 -1.29 4.29 14.20
C GLN A 23 -2.79 4.03 14.05
N HIS A 24 -3.17 3.34 13.00
CA HIS A 24 -4.58 3.08 12.69
C HIS A 24 -4.95 1.62 12.84
N GLY A 25 -3.98 0.75 13.07
CA GLY A 25 -4.25 -0.66 13.26
C GLY A 25 -2.98 -1.48 13.11
N LYS A 26 -3.15 -2.78 13.25
CA LYS A 26 -2.02 -3.69 13.16
C LYS A 26 -1.62 -3.90 11.70
N VAL A 27 -0.36 -3.69 11.40
CA VAL A 27 0.21 -3.89 10.07
C VAL A 27 0.92 -5.24 10.04
N ASP A 28 0.53 -6.09 9.08
CA ASP A 28 1.16 -7.40 8.92
C ASP A 28 2.43 -7.31 8.10
N SER A 29 2.39 -6.57 7.00
CA SER A 29 3.56 -6.46 6.15
C SER A 29 3.51 -5.17 5.35
N VAL A 30 4.68 -4.71 4.94
CA VAL A 30 4.85 -3.51 4.11
C VAL A 30 5.84 -3.85 3.03
N LYS A 31 5.52 -3.45 1.80
CA LYS A 31 6.42 -3.65 0.69
C LYS A 31 6.41 -2.43 -0.20
N ILE A 32 7.59 -1.88 -0.47
CA ILE A 32 7.76 -0.80 -1.44
C ILE A 32 8.41 -1.39 -2.68
N ILE A 33 7.85 -1.13 -3.83
CA ILE A 33 8.36 -1.66 -5.09
C ILE A 33 9.53 -0.77 -5.52
N ARG A 34 10.67 -1.40 -5.75
CA ARG A 34 11.90 -0.71 -6.13
C ARG A 34 12.44 -1.26 -7.44
N ASP A 35 13.19 -0.42 -8.12
CA ASP A 35 13.90 -0.88 -9.31
C ASP A 35 14.95 -1.91 -8.92
N MET A 36 15.03 -2.97 -9.71
CA MET A 36 15.91 -4.09 -9.41
C MET A 36 17.38 -3.70 -9.47
N TYR A 37 17.74 -2.78 -10.34
CA TYR A 37 19.13 -2.42 -10.55
C TYR A 37 19.57 -1.24 -9.69
N THR A 38 18.77 -0.19 -9.64
CA THR A 38 19.13 1.03 -8.94
C THR A 38 18.67 1.05 -7.49
N LYS A 39 17.73 0.17 -7.12
CA LYS A 39 17.13 0.13 -5.78
C LYS A 39 16.33 1.39 -5.45
N ILE A 40 16.03 2.19 -6.44
CA ILE A 40 15.24 3.40 -6.26
C ILE A 40 13.75 3.02 -6.26
N SER A 41 13.00 3.57 -5.31
CA SER A 41 11.56 3.35 -5.22
C SER A 41 10.86 3.80 -6.49
N LYS A 42 9.95 2.96 -6.98
CA LYS A 42 9.14 3.33 -8.14
C LYS A 42 7.97 4.22 -7.79
N GLY A 43 7.85 4.59 -6.52
CA GLY A 43 6.82 5.51 -6.08
C GLY A 43 5.54 4.84 -5.63
N PHE A 44 5.54 3.53 -5.44
CA PHE A 44 4.35 2.83 -4.94
C PHE A 44 4.73 1.59 -4.15
N GLY A 45 3.78 1.11 -3.39
CA GLY A 45 3.98 -0.09 -2.59
C GLY A 45 2.66 -0.66 -2.12
N PHE A 46 2.76 -1.66 -1.25
CA PHE A 46 1.59 -2.36 -0.71
C PHE A 46 1.75 -2.57 0.78
N ILE A 47 0.63 -2.51 1.48
CA ILE A 47 0.59 -2.83 2.91
C ILE A 47 -0.51 -3.85 3.11
N GLU A 48 -0.22 -4.84 3.97
CA GLU A 48 -1.25 -5.78 4.40
C GLU A 48 -1.61 -5.52 5.85
N MET A 49 -2.90 -5.35 6.10
CA MET A 49 -3.45 -5.18 7.44
C MET A 49 -4.45 -6.28 7.70
N PHE A 50 -4.30 -6.93 8.85
CA PHE A 50 -5.08 -8.11 9.17
C PHE A 50 -6.55 -7.80 9.42
N VAL A 51 -6.81 -6.73 10.17
CA VAL A 51 -8.17 -6.35 10.53
C VAL A 51 -8.75 -5.42 9.47
N LYS A 52 -9.82 -5.87 8.83
CA LYS A 52 -10.41 -5.16 7.72
C LYS A 52 -10.92 -3.77 8.09
N ASP A 53 -11.53 -3.65 9.26
CA ASP A 53 -12.05 -2.36 9.70
C ASP A 53 -10.94 -1.35 9.94
N GLU A 54 -9.84 -1.80 10.50
CA GLU A 54 -8.68 -0.95 10.70
C GLU A 54 -8.08 -0.52 9.37
N ALA A 55 -8.03 -1.44 8.42
CA ALA A 55 -7.51 -1.14 7.09
C ALA A 55 -8.37 -0.10 6.38
N LYS A 56 -9.67 -0.21 6.46
CA LYS A 56 -10.58 0.76 5.87
C LYS A 56 -10.42 2.14 6.49
N LYS A 57 -10.25 2.16 7.80
CA LYS A 57 -10.04 3.43 8.50
C LYS A 57 -8.74 4.08 8.06
N ALA A 58 -7.69 3.30 7.91
CA ALA A 58 -6.42 3.80 7.43
C ALA A 58 -6.55 4.36 6.02
N LEU A 59 -7.30 3.67 5.15
CA LEU A 59 -7.57 4.15 3.81
C LEU A 59 -8.18 5.55 3.83
N ASP A 60 -9.20 5.73 4.65
CA ASP A 60 -9.91 7.01 4.69
C ASP A 60 -9.04 8.12 5.24
N VAL A 61 -8.30 7.83 6.31
CA VAL A 61 -7.51 8.85 6.99
C VAL A 61 -6.26 9.21 6.19
N LEU A 62 -5.63 8.22 5.57
CA LEU A 62 -4.33 8.42 4.95
C LEU A 62 -4.38 8.72 3.47
N ASN A 63 -5.54 8.61 2.84
CA ASN A 63 -5.68 9.03 1.45
C ASN A 63 -5.47 10.54 1.38
N SER A 64 -4.52 10.96 0.55
CA SER A 64 -4.11 12.36 0.41
C SER A 64 -3.31 12.88 1.61
N PHE A 65 -2.88 12.01 2.51
CA PHE A 65 -1.98 12.40 3.58
C PHE A 65 -0.62 12.75 2.99
N GLU A 66 -0.06 13.86 3.43
CA GLU A 66 1.24 14.30 2.92
C GLU A 66 2.36 13.64 3.71
N LEU A 67 3.21 12.89 3.01
CA LEU A 67 4.37 12.24 3.60
C LEU A 67 5.60 12.62 2.80
N LYS A 68 6.56 13.24 3.48
CA LYS A 68 7.83 13.67 2.89
C LYS A 68 7.63 14.52 1.64
N GLY A 69 6.63 15.40 1.69
CA GLY A 69 6.38 16.37 0.63
C GLY A 69 5.48 15.90 -0.49
N LYS A 70 4.97 14.68 -0.43
CA LYS A 70 4.06 14.16 -1.45
C LYS A 70 2.80 13.61 -0.82
N ARG A 71 1.68 13.82 -1.48
CA ARG A 71 0.40 13.30 -1.02
C ARG A 71 0.25 11.85 -1.45
N LEU A 72 -0.05 11.00 -0.48
CA LEU A 72 -0.22 9.59 -0.74
C LEU A 72 -1.53 9.32 -1.47
N VAL A 73 -1.48 8.38 -2.40
CA VAL A 73 -2.67 7.81 -3.01
C VAL A 73 -2.86 6.45 -2.36
N VAL A 74 -3.94 6.29 -1.60
CA VAL A 74 -4.19 5.08 -0.84
C VAL A 74 -5.49 4.46 -1.31
N ASN A 75 -5.42 3.23 -1.80
CA ASN A 75 -6.58 2.52 -2.30
C ASN A 75 -6.52 1.06 -1.87
N GLU A 76 -7.67 0.42 -1.88
CA GLU A 76 -7.71 -1.00 -1.61
C GLU A 76 -7.14 -1.75 -2.82
N ALA A 77 -6.11 -2.57 -2.57
CA ALA A 77 -5.55 -3.42 -3.59
C ALA A 77 -6.25 -4.76 -3.53
N ARG A 78 -6.95 -5.12 -4.58
CA ARG A 78 -7.61 -6.41 -4.61
C ARG A 78 -6.61 -7.49 -4.89
N PRO A 79 -6.70 -8.63 -4.20
CA PRO A 79 -5.83 -9.75 -4.53
C PRO A 79 -6.12 -10.16 -5.97
N GLN A 80 -5.06 -10.41 -6.70
CA GLN A 80 -5.20 -10.89 -8.06
C GLN A 80 -5.63 -12.33 -8.03
N LYS A 81 -6.84 -12.57 -8.41
CA LYS A 81 -7.27 -13.94 -8.60
C LYS A 81 -6.86 -14.37 -9.98
N PRO A 82 -6.30 -15.53 -10.06
CA PRO A 82 -6.13 -16.10 -11.39
C PRO A 82 -7.51 -16.24 -11.95
N ARG A 83 -7.92 -15.86 -12.86
CA ARG A 83 -9.29 -15.80 -13.12
C ARG A 83 -9.76 -16.61 -14.05
N VAL A 84 -9.77 -16.86 -13.65
CA VAL A 84 -10.15 -17.20 -14.09
C VAL A 84 -10.82 -17.00 -14.61
N SER A 85 -10.65 -16.93 -14.50
CA SER A 85 -11.18 -16.81 -15.03
C SER A 85 -11.91 -16.83 -15.39
N ASN A 86 -11.79 -16.84 -15.66
CA ASN A 86 -12.48 -16.85 -16.12
C ASN A 86 -13.16 -16.89 -16.38
N GLU A 87 -12.87 -17.04 -16.53
CA GLU A 87 -13.37 -17.10 -16.93
C GLU A 87 -14.00 -17.14 -17.32
N ARG A 88 -13.86 -17.33 -17.84
CA ARG A 88 -14.36 -17.39 -18.50
C ARG A 88 -14.87 -17.61 -18.90
N ARG A 89 -14.59 -17.84 -19.23
CA ARG A 89 -14.94 -18.03 -19.82
C ARG A 89 -15.45 -18.28 -20.06
N TYR A 90 -15.05 -18.36 -20.49
CA TYR A 90 -15.46 -18.62 -21.01
C TYR A 90 -15.90 -18.79 -21.15
#